data_e8361254cbe409a6e089ff3b193eedc7
#
_entry.id   e8361254cbe409a6e089ff3b193eedc7
#
_cell.length_a   1.000
_cell.length_b   1.000
_cell.length_c   1.000
_cell.angle_alpha   90.00
_cell.angle_beta   90.00
_cell.angle_gamma   90.00
#
_symmetry.space_group_name_H-M   'P 1'
#
loop_
_entity.id
_entity.type
_entity.pdbx_description
1 polymer ?
#
loop_
_entity_poly.entity_id
_entity_poly.type
_entity_poly.pdbx_seq_one_letter_code
_entity_poly.pdbx_strand_id
1 'polypeptide(L)'
;MHVMALTGGIASGKSTVCRLLREWLPTVAIFDCDEVVHRLLESDDEVAAIIAESFGGDALDARGRIDRHFLRGRVFADDAARLRLEAILHPRVRQECLDSLELAAKRGAELFVADVPLFFEKGFDFGQTQVLVVASSRSTQIQRLKARSGFDDLLIESILAAQLPVQEKMSRADVVFWNEGPPAVLRSQVRRFAQAFPMTLPNDSPALESPAAAPLPAVPVSIDINQFRLKSLAELQAMAEAVPARIQGGIPKSQLVYELLGFYGYEGAGLVCEGILELGKDNFAMLRDPQRSFRPGPDDIHLSTNLVRDHGLRMGQRLKVRVRSPRERGKYLSGFEVLEIEGTPVADYHPPKEFDRLTPLFPDQRIHLEGEGVDCLGVRAIDLIAPLGKGQRGIIVAPPRGGKTILLKQIARSIRLNHPDAELIILLLDERPEEVTDFEETVGSQVFASTFDESPRRHAQVADLVIERAKRLVEQGKDVILLLDSLTRLARGHNSAMQGGPIGSGGVSPVALQKSRKFFGTARNVEEGGSLTILATALVETESRLDDVVFEEFKGTGNMEVRLDRELAERRVYPAIHIPQSGTRNDDRLYHPDEFLKVVDIRKQLAGLPIGDAIETLLSNLKATKTNAELLLRGLR
;
A
#
# COMPACT_ATOMS: atom_id res chain seq x y z
N MET A 1 40.91 -2.52 -13.40
CA MET A 1 39.69 -2.71 -14.25
C MET A 1 38.89 -3.88 -13.72
N HIS A 2 37.56 -3.67 -13.50
CA HIS A 2 36.65 -4.75 -13.14
C HIS A 2 36.15 -5.45 -14.41
N VAL A 3 36.08 -6.79 -14.38
CA VAL A 3 35.68 -7.60 -15.53
C VAL A 3 34.41 -8.37 -15.18
N MET A 4 33.32 -8.12 -15.89
CA MET A 4 32.01 -8.67 -15.52
C MET A 4 31.31 -9.30 -16.73
N ALA A 5 30.57 -10.39 -16.47
CA ALA A 5 29.63 -10.95 -17.42
C ALA A 5 28.23 -10.39 -17.16
N LEU A 6 27.51 -9.97 -18.19
CA LEU A 6 26.10 -9.62 -18.12
C LEU A 6 25.29 -10.70 -18.85
N THR A 7 24.33 -11.30 -18.15
CA THR A 7 23.47 -12.32 -18.73
C THR A 7 22.02 -12.13 -18.27
N GLY A 8 21.13 -12.98 -18.74
CA GLY A 8 19.71 -12.94 -18.38
C GLY A 8 18.83 -13.60 -19.43
N GLY A 9 17.58 -13.85 -19.07
CA GLY A 9 16.61 -14.46 -19.96
C GLY A 9 16.33 -13.63 -21.21
N ILE A 10 15.78 -14.27 -22.24
CA ILE A 10 15.28 -13.56 -23.42
C ILE A 10 14.24 -12.51 -23.00
N ALA A 11 14.24 -11.35 -23.65
CA ALA A 11 13.38 -10.22 -23.34
C ALA A 11 13.45 -9.69 -21.89
N SER A 12 14.46 -10.07 -21.09
CA SER A 12 14.67 -9.56 -19.73
C SER A 12 15.12 -8.09 -19.68
N GLY A 13 15.69 -7.55 -20.77
CA GLY A 13 16.11 -6.16 -20.87
C GLY A 13 17.62 -5.92 -20.75
N LYS A 14 18.48 -6.90 -21.07
CA LYS A 14 19.95 -6.78 -21.09
C LYS A 14 20.46 -5.55 -21.87
N SER A 15 20.01 -5.38 -23.10
CA SER A 15 20.38 -4.23 -23.94
C SER A 15 20.03 -2.88 -23.31
N THR A 16 18.95 -2.83 -22.51
CA THR A 16 18.61 -1.64 -21.74
C THR A 16 19.63 -1.37 -20.63
N VAL A 17 20.08 -2.42 -19.93
CA VAL A 17 21.12 -2.31 -18.91
C VAL A 17 22.45 -1.87 -19.54
N CYS A 18 22.86 -2.45 -20.68
CA CYS A 18 24.05 -2.02 -21.41
C CYS A 18 24.00 -0.53 -21.78
N ARG A 19 22.86 -0.06 -22.29
CA ARG A 19 22.66 1.37 -22.62
C ARG A 19 22.75 2.26 -21.37
N LEU A 20 22.15 1.84 -20.28
CA LEU A 20 22.19 2.59 -19.02
C LEU A 20 23.60 2.60 -18.40
N LEU A 21 24.37 1.51 -18.51
CA LEU A 21 25.77 1.49 -18.06
C LEU A 21 26.60 2.48 -18.86
N ARG A 22 26.47 2.56 -20.19
CA ARG A 22 27.13 3.57 -21.03
C ARG A 22 26.74 5.00 -20.65
N GLU A 23 25.49 5.22 -20.26
CA GLU A 23 25.00 6.53 -19.81
C GLU A 23 25.62 6.97 -18.49
N TRP A 24 25.82 6.04 -17.53
CA TRP A 24 26.28 6.35 -16.19
C TRP A 24 27.79 6.18 -15.98
N LEU A 25 28.45 5.38 -16.82
CA LEU A 25 29.88 5.09 -16.76
C LEU A 25 30.50 5.35 -18.15
N PRO A 26 30.90 6.58 -18.46
CA PRO A 26 31.47 6.92 -19.77
C PRO A 26 32.71 6.11 -20.15
N THR A 27 33.46 5.61 -19.17
CA THR A 27 34.67 4.78 -19.33
C THR A 27 34.35 3.27 -19.41
N VAL A 28 33.06 2.85 -19.39
CA VAL A 28 32.70 1.44 -19.50
C VAL A 28 32.97 0.91 -20.90
N ALA A 29 33.66 -0.19 -21.00
CA ALA A 29 33.79 -0.96 -22.23
C ALA A 29 32.74 -2.09 -22.23
N ILE A 30 31.87 -2.11 -23.21
CA ILE A 30 30.81 -3.13 -23.33
C ILE A 30 31.07 -3.95 -24.59
N PHE A 31 31.21 -5.25 -24.41
CA PHE A 31 31.32 -6.25 -25.48
C PHE A 31 29.99 -6.97 -25.64
N ASP A 32 29.42 -6.93 -26.85
CA ASP A 32 28.14 -7.57 -27.17
C ASP A 32 28.41 -8.82 -28.00
N CYS A 33 28.21 -10.02 -27.41
CA CYS A 33 28.45 -11.29 -28.09
C CYS A 33 27.53 -11.50 -29.29
N ASP A 34 26.27 -11.04 -29.23
CA ASP A 34 25.33 -11.20 -30.35
C ASP A 34 25.74 -10.33 -31.55
N GLU A 35 26.23 -9.12 -31.30
CA GLU A 35 26.76 -8.23 -32.34
C GLU A 35 28.00 -8.84 -33.03
N VAL A 36 28.90 -9.43 -32.24
CA VAL A 36 30.09 -10.11 -32.76
C VAL A 36 29.73 -11.32 -33.59
N VAL A 37 28.84 -12.20 -33.11
CA VAL A 37 28.33 -13.34 -33.90
C VAL A 37 27.73 -12.85 -35.21
N HIS A 38 26.96 -11.76 -35.18
CA HIS A 38 26.36 -11.17 -36.37
C HIS A 38 27.41 -10.76 -37.40
N ARG A 39 28.47 -10.08 -36.95
CA ARG A 39 29.58 -9.63 -37.78
C ARG A 39 30.39 -10.79 -38.34
N LEU A 40 30.73 -11.80 -37.51
CA LEU A 40 31.44 -13.00 -37.97
C LEU A 40 30.69 -13.73 -39.08
N LEU A 41 29.37 -13.86 -38.96
CA LEU A 41 28.52 -14.49 -40.00
C LEU A 41 28.32 -13.59 -41.24
N GLU A 42 28.61 -12.30 -41.18
CA GLU A 42 28.39 -11.37 -42.29
C GLU A 42 29.64 -11.12 -43.13
N SER A 43 30.81 -11.06 -42.50
CA SER A 43 32.00 -10.51 -43.12
C SER A 43 33.32 -11.24 -42.82
N ASP A 44 33.29 -12.40 -42.13
CA ASP A 44 34.50 -13.18 -41.85
C ASP A 44 34.65 -14.32 -42.85
N ASP A 45 35.64 -14.18 -43.73
CA ASP A 45 35.87 -15.16 -44.83
C ASP A 45 36.37 -16.53 -44.29
N GLU A 46 37.09 -16.55 -43.17
CA GLU A 46 37.55 -17.83 -42.58
C GLU A 46 36.38 -18.57 -41.93
N VAL A 47 35.47 -17.86 -41.23
CA VAL A 47 34.26 -18.43 -40.66
C VAL A 47 33.35 -18.95 -41.77
N ALA A 48 33.23 -18.23 -42.89
CA ALA A 48 32.44 -18.65 -44.06
C ALA A 48 32.98 -19.96 -44.68
N ALA A 49 34.32 -20.09 -44.81
CA ALA A 49 34.95 -21.28 -45.31
C ALA A 49 34.72 -22.51 -44.40
N ILE A 50 34.87 -22.38 -43.09
CA ILE A 50 34.66 -23.45 -42.12
C ILE A 50 33.17 -23.87 -42.08
N ILE A 51 32.25 -22.91 -42.18
CA ILE A 51 30.81 -23.20 -42.26
C ILE A 51 30.47 -23.95 -43.54
N ALA A 52 31.03 -23.55 -44.69
CA ALA A 52 30.81 -24.24 -45.95
C ALA A 52 31.35 -25.69 -45.92
N GLU A 53 32.49 -25.93 -45.28
CA GLU A 53 33.03 -27.27 -45.08
C GLU A 53 32.13 -28.12 -44.17
N SER A 54 31.56 -27.53 -43.12
CA SER A 54 30.77 -28.25 -42.10
C SER A 54 29.32 -28.48 -42.49
N PHE A 55 28.71 -27.59 -43.29
CA PHE A 55 27.29 -27.58 -43.63
C PHE A 55 26.98 -27.77 -45.13
N GLY A 56 28.04 -27.82 -45.96
CA GLY A 56 27.95 -27.91 -47.40
C GLY A 56 27.89 -26.58 -48.14
N GLY A 57 28.15 -26.60 -49.46
CA GLY A 57 28.18 -25.39 -50.30
C GLY A 57 26.88 -24.57 -50.31
N ASP A 58 25.74 -25.20 -50.02
CA ASP A 58 24.44 -24.55 -49.92
C ASP A 58 24.33 -23.59 -48.73
N ALA A 59 25.31 -23.63 -47.81
CA ALA A 59 25.40 -22.69 -46.70
C ALA A 59 25.92 -21.30 -47.11
N LEU A 60 26.37 -21.13 -48.37
CA LEU A 60 26.82 -19.87 -48.93
C LEU A 60 25.86 -19.38 -50.04
N ASP A 61 25.68 -18.04 -50.10
CA ASP A 61 24.95 -17.37 -51.16
C ASP A 61 25.78 -17.30 -52.46
N ALA A 62 25.16 -16.85 -53.57
CA ALA A 62 25.83 -16.71 -54.87
C ALA A 62 27.04 -15.73 -54.88
N ARG A 63 27.27 -15.00 -53.79
CA ARG A 63 28.39 -14.07 -53.57
C ARG A 63 29.46 -14.63 -52.61
N GLY A 64 29.32 -15.91 -52.23
CA GLY A 64 30.23 -16.58 -51.30
C GLY A 64 30.07 -16.17 -49.82
N ARG A 65 28.96 -15.51 -49.47
CA ARG A 65 28.64 -15.11 -48.08
C ARG A 65 27.67 -16.10 -47.46
N ILE A 66 27.68 -16.21 -46.15
CA ILE A 66 26.83 -17.15 -45.41
C ILE A 66 25.34 -16.86 -45.65
N ASP A 67 24.61 -17.85 -46.13
CA ASP A 67 23.16 -17.82 -46.20
C ASP A 67 22.55 -18.08 -44.81
N ARG A 68 22.18 -17.01 -44.15
CA ARG A 68 21.60 -17.06 -42.81
C ARG A 68 20.25 -17.76 -42.76
N HIS A 69 19.48 -17.70 -43.85
CA HIS A 69 18.20 -18.36 -43.89
C HIS A 69 18.36 -19.88 -43.94
N PHE A 70 19.29 -20.37 -44.75
CA PHE A 70 19.65 -21.77 -44.82
C PHE A 70 20.18 -22.28 -43.46
N LEU A 71 21.15 -21.58 -42.84
CA LEU A 71 21.72 -21.97 -41.55
C LEU A 71 20.64 -21.98 -40.45
N ARG A 72 19.80 -20.97 -40.44
CA ARG A 72 18.70 -20.87 -39.45
C ARG A 72 17.76 -22.07 -39.58
N GLY A 73 17.35 -22.44 -40.78
CA GLY A 73 16.51 -23.60 -41.01
C GLY A 73 17.15 -24.91 -40.53
N ARG A 74 18.46 -25.10 -40.79
CA ARG A 74 19.20 -26.29 -40.35
C ARG A 74 19.38 -26.37 -38.83
N VAL A 75 19.77 -25.28 -38.19
CA VAL A 75 20.05 -25.21 -36.76
C VAL A 75 18.76 -25.33 -35.90
N PHE A 76 17.62 -24.89 -36.42
CA PHE A 76 16.34 -25.08 -35.73
C PHE A 76 15.78 -26.50 -35.89
N ALA A 77 16.15 -27.22 -36.95
CA ALA A 77 15.66 -28.56 -37.22
C ALA A 77 16.53 -29.68 -36.62
N ASP A 78 17.80 -29.42 -36.33
CA ASP A 78 18.79 -30.42 -35.90
C ASP A 78 19.71 -29.89 -34.81
N ASP A 79 19.61 -30.45 -33.58
CA ASP A 79 20.45 -30.11 -32.43
C ASP A 79 21.93 -30.38 -32.69
N ALA A 80 22.29 -31.43 -33.49
CA ALA A 80 23.66 -31.69 -33.84
C ALA A 80 24.23 -30.62 -34.79
N ALA A 81 23.42 -30.07 -35.69
CA ALA A 81 23.79 -28.95 -36.54
C ALA A 81 24.00 -27.68 -35.69
N ARG A 82 23.18 -27.45 -34.70
CA ARG A 82 23.33 -26.33 -33.75
C ARG A 82 24.64 -26.42 -32.97
N LEU A 83 24.96 -27.58 -32.42
CA LEU A 83 26.21 -27.80 -31.68
C LEU A 83 27.44 -27.61 -32.56
N ARG A 84 27.40 -28.04 -33.84
CA ARG A 84 28.50 -27.81 -34.79
C ARG A 84 28.71 -26.33 -35.09
N LEU A 85 27.64 -25.57 -35.32
CA LEU A 85 27.76 -24.11 -35.53
C LEU A 85 28.31 -23.39 -34.31
N GLU A 86 27.84 -23.74 -33.11
CA GLU A 86 28.33 -23.22 -31.87
C GLU A 86 29.84 -23.54 -31.65
N ALA A 87 30.28 -24.76 -31.99
CA ALA A 87 31.68 -25.14 -31.89
C ALA A 87 32.62 -24.32 -32.81
N ILE A 88 32.09 -23.83 -33.94
CA ILE A 88 32.82 -22.95 -34.88
C ILE A 88 32.88 -21.52 -34.32
N LEU A 89 31.75 -20.99 -33.81
CA LEU A 89 31.63 -19.60 -33.46
C LEU A 89 32.17 -19.27 -32.04
N HIS A 90 31.94 -20.13 -31.03
CA HIS A 90 32.32 -19.83 -29.64
C HIS A 90 33.81 -19.52 -29.42
N PRO A 91 34.77 -20.29 -30.02
CA PRO A 91 36.19 -19.97 -29.85
C PRO A 91 36.54 -18.59 -30.42
N ARG A 92 35.95 -18.23 -31.57
CA ARG A 92 36.17 -16.91 -32.20
C ARG A 92 35.61 -15.77 -31.41
N VAL A 93 34.34 -15.88 -30.92
CA VAL A 93 33.71 -14.89 -30.06
C VAL A 93 34.51 -14.71 -28.76
N ARG A 94 35.02 -15.82 -28.20
CA ARG A 94 35.84 -15.76 -26.98
C ARG A 94 37.18 -15.03 -27.23
N GLN A 95 37.83 -15.30 -28.39
CA GLN A 95 39.07 -14.62 -28.73
C GLN A 95 38.83 -13.10 -28.88
N GLU A 96 37.80 -12.71 -29.61
CA GLU A 96 37.47 -11.29 -29.78
C GLU A 96 37.09 -10.62 -28.45
N CYS A 97 36.46 -11.36 -27.53
CA CYS A 97 36.16 -10.86 -26.21
C CYS A 97 37.46 -10.55 -25.42
N LEU A 98 38.45 -11.46 -25.47
CA LEU A 98 39.76 -11.28 -24.83
C LEU A 98 40.53 -10.12 -25.47
N ASP A 99 40.54 -10.01 -26.78
CA ASP A 99 41.19 -8.91 -27.51
C ASP A 99 40.56 -7.55 -27.15
N SER A 100 39.20 -7.53 -27.06
CA SER A 100 38.46 -6.35 -26.62
C SER A 100 38.76 -5.96 -25.16
N LEU A 101 38.88 -6.96 -24.29
CA LEU A 101 39.26 -6.79 -22.89
C LEU A 101 40.66 -6.17 -22.76
N GLU A 102 41.66 -6.67 -23.50
CA GLU A 102 43.00 -6.09 -23.53
C GLU A 102 43.01 -4.65 -24.05
N LEU A 103 42.23 -4.38 -25.11
CA LEU A 103 42.12 -3.04 -25.66
C LEU A 103 41.48 -2.07 -24.67
N ALA A 104 40.44 -2.52 -23.97
CA ALA A 104 39.78 -1.76 -22.93
C ALA A 104 40.74 -1.42 -21.77
N ALA A 105 41.56 -2.41 -21.35
CA ALA A 105 42.58 -2.19 -20.35
C ALA A 105 43.65 -1.15 -20.77
N LYS A 106 44.11 -1.23 -22.02
CA LYS A 106 45.09 -0.27 -22.61
C LYS A 106 44.50 1.14 -22.70
N ARG A 107 43.17 1.27 -22.86
CA ARG A 107 42.44 2.56 -22.90
C ARG A 107 42.10 3.11 -21.52
N GLY A 108 42.44 2.42 -20.45
CA GLY A 108 42.17 2.85 -19.07
C GLY A 108 40.72 2.67 -18.65
N ALA A 109 39.99 1.76 -19.27
CA ALA A 109 38.60 1.46 -18.83
C ALA A 109 38.61 0.93 -17.39
N GLU A 110 37.70 1.44 -16.56
CA GLU A 110 37.56 1.01 -15.17
C GLU A 110 36.69 -0.26 -15.05
N LEU A 111 35.75 -0.41 -15.99
CA LEU A 111 34.82 -1.54 -16.05
C LEU A 111 34.72 -2.08 -17.47
N PHE A 112 34.85 -3.40 -17.60
CA PHE A 112 34.54 -4.16 -18.80
C PHE A 112 33.36 -5.07 -18.56
N VAL A 113 32.35 -5.02 -19.42
CA VAL A 113 31.12 -5.83 -19.33
C VAL A 113 30.93 -6.58 -20.64
N ALA A 114 30.93 -7.92 -20.60
CA ALA A 114 30.52 -8.74 -21.74
C ALA A 114 29.05 -9.15 -21.63
N ASP A 115 28.20 -8.74 -22.60
CA ASP A 115 26.81 -9.23 -22.71
C ASP A 115 26.82 -10.60 -23.36
N VAL A 116 26.57 -11.63 -22.53
CA VAL A 116 26.59 -13.05 -22.93
C VAL A 116 25.23 -13.67 -22.63
N PRO A 117 24.33 -13.82 -23.61
CA PRO A 117 22.95 -14.25 -23.38
C PRO A 117 22.78 -15.61 -22.70
N LEU A 118 23.62 -16.59 -23.05
CA LEU A 118 23.59 -17.98 -22.55
C LEU A 118 24.82 -18.31 -21.71
N PHE A 119 25.24 -17.38 -20.86
CA PHE A 119 26.47 -17.47 -20.08
C PHE A 119 26.55 -18.75 -19.23
N PHE A 120 25.53 -19.04 -18.46
CA PHE A 120 25.50 -20.22 -17.58
C PHE A 120 25.29 -21.53 -18.33
N GLU A 121 24.53 -21.50 -19.43
CA GLU A 121 24.20 -22.67 -20.24
C GLU A 121 25.40 -23.16 -21.07
N LYS A 122 26.30 -22.26 -21.44
CA LYS A 122 27.40 -22.56 -22.35
C LYS A 122 28.80 -22.49 -21.70
N GLY A 123 28.88 -22.08 -20.42
CA GLY A 123 30.14 -22.01 -19.69
C GLY A 123 31.15 -21.06 -20.32
N PHE A 124 30.70 -19.89 -20.75
CA PHE A 124 31.56 -18.89 -21.41
C PHE A 124 32.47 -18.21 -20.39
N ASP A 125 33.75 -18.57 -20.35
CA ASP A 125 34.75 -18.03 -19.45
C ASP A 125 35.76 -17.15 -20.20
N PHE A 126 35.91 -15.88 -19.74
CA PHE A 126 36.85 -14.89 -20.26
C PHE A 126 37.63 -14.17 -19.15
N GLY A 127 37.64 -14.74 -17.92
CA GLY A 127 38.31 -14.17 -16.76
C GLY A 127 37.44 -13.16 -15.99
N GLN A 128 36.12 -13.24 -16.11
CA GLN A 128 35.18 -12.40 -15.36
C GLN A 128 35.30 -12.64 -13.84
N THR A 129 35.24 -11.56 -13.08
CA THR A 129 35.29 -11.61 -11.62
C THR A 129 33.89 -11.60 -10.98
N GLN A 130 32.88 -11.13 -11.71
CA GLN A 130 31.50 -11.05 -11.24
C GLN A 130 30.52 -11.30 -12.38
N VAL A 131 29.33 -11.78 -12.02
CA VAL A 131 28.23 -12.05 -12.95
C VAL A 131 27.02 -11.20 -12.62
N LEU A 132 26.59 -10.40 -13.59
CA LEU A 132 25.40 -9.57 -13.54
C LEU A 132 24.25 -10.29 -14.23
N VAL A 133 23.11 -10.45 -13.56
CA VAL A 133 21.92 -11.06 -14.17
C VAL A 133 20.78 -10.03 -14.30
N VAL A 134 20.26 -9.90 -15.51
CA VAL A 134 19.01 -9.16 -15.74
C VAL A 134 17.84 -10.14 -15.73
N ALA A 135 16.95 -10.00 -14.77
CA ALA A 135 15.83 -10.90 -14.54
C ALA A 135 14.49 -10.17 -14.66
N SER A 136 13.49 -10.91 -15.12
CA SER A 136 12.08 -10.52 -15.13
C SER A 136 11.20 -11.77 -14.97
N SER A 137 9.93 -11.60 -14.59
CA SER A 137 9.01 -12.73 -14.49
C SER A 137 8.77 -13.37 -15.85
N ARG A 138 8.38 -14.66 -15.84
CA ARG A 138 8.02 -15.38 -17.05
C ARG A 138 6.87 -14.69 -17.81
N SER A 139 5.88 -14.18 -17.08
CA SER A 139 4.76 -13.44 -17.67
C SER A 139 5.21 -12.20 -18.43
N THR A 140 6.13 -11.43 -17.85
CA THR A 140 6.71 -10.23 -18.49
C THR A 140 7.56 -10.57 -19.71
N GLN A 141 8.31 -11.67 -19.66
CA GLN A 141 9.08 -12.15 -20.82
C GLN A 141 8.15 -12.52 -21.98
N ILE A 142 7.09 -13.29 -21.71
CA ILE A 142 6.07 -13.67 -22.71
C ILE A 142 5.41 -12.43 -23.32
N GLN A 143 4.96 -11.50 -22.50
CA GLN A 143 4.34 -10.25 -22.95
C GLN A 143 5.26 -9.44 -23.86
N ARG A 144 6.54 -9.28 -23.48
CA ARG A 144 7.52 -8.55 -24.27
C ARG A 144 7.88 -9.25 -25.59
N LEU A 145 7.95 -10.59 -25.59
CA LEU A 145 8.19 -11.37 -26.80
C LEU A 145 7.03 -11.25 -27.78
N LYS A 146 5.79 -11.36 -27.31
CA LYS A 146 4.58 -11.15 -28.15
C LYS A 146 4.58 -9.75 -28.77
N ALA A 147 4.85 -8.73 -27.97
CA ALA A 147 4.83 -7.34 -28.43
C ALA A 147 5.94 -7.00 -29.44
N ARG A 148 7.13 -7.63 -29.31
CA ARG A 148 8.32 -7.31 -30.14
C ARG A 148 8.42 -8.12 -31.42
N SER A 149 8.02 -9.39 -31.40
CA SER A 149 8.40 -10.35 -32.43
C SER A 149 7.21 -11.02 -33.12
N GLY A 150 5.98 -10.85 -32.59
CA GLY A 150 4.78 -11.51 -33.17
C GLY A 150 4.81 -13.04 -33.13
N PHE A 151 5.67 -13.63 -32.27
CA PHE A 151 5.79 -15.10 -32.16
C PHE A 151 4.53 -15.68 -31.54
N ASP A 152 4.19 -16.90 -31.98
CA ASP A 152 3.12 -17.68 -31.39
C ASP A 152 3.50 -18.26 -30.02
N ASP A 153 2.50 -18.70 -29.27
CA ASP A 153 2.70 -19.18 -27.90
C ASP A 153 3.59 -20.44 -27.83
N LEU A 154 3.51 -21.32 -28.82
CA LEU A 154 4.31 -22.55 -28.85
C LEU A 154 5.79 -22.26 -29.06
N LEU A 155 6.11 -21.34 -29.96
CA LEU A 155 7.48 -20.91 -30.20
C LEU A 155 8.07 -20.18 -28.99
N ILE A 156 7.30 -19.31 -28.34
CA ILE A 156 7.72 -18.61 -27.11
C ILE A 156 8.04 -19.63 -26.02
N GLU A 157 7.17 -20.60 -25.78
CA GLU A 157 7.40 -21.65 -24.78
C GLU A 157 8.66 -22.48 -25.09
N SER A 158 8.89 -22.85 -26.34
CA SER A 158 10.09 -23.54 -26.78
C SER A 158 11.38 -22.75 -26.51
N ILE A 159 11.37 -21.43 -26.82
CA ILE A 159 12.52 -20.55 -26.59
C ILE A 159 12.81 -20.39 -25.07
N LEU A 160 11.77 -20.27 -24.26
CA LEU A 160 11.93 -20.14 -22.81
C LEU A 160 12.38 -21.46 -22.16
N ALA A 161 11.93 -22.60 -22.66
CA ALA A 161 12.34 -23.93 -22.19
C ALA A 161 13.81 -24.27 -22.52
N ALA A 162 14.37 -23.67 -23.57
CA ALA A 162 15.78 -23.84 -23.94
C ALA A 162 16.78 -23.06 -23.03
N GLN A 163 16.29 -22.23 -22.12
CA GLN A 163 17.12 -21.46 -21.19
C GLN A 163 17.00 -21.97 -19.76
N LEU A 164 18.06 -21.79 -18.96
CA LEU A 164 18.00 -22.05 -17.54
C LEU A 164 16.91 -21.20 -16.86
N PRO A 165 16.17 -21.75 -15.88
CA PRO A 165 15.19 -21.00 -15.11
C PRO A 165 15.77 -19.73 -14.51
N VAL A 166 15.00 -18.64 -14.51
CA VAL A 166 15.46 -17.33 -14.03
C VAL A 166 15.93 -17.38 -12.56
N GLN A 167 15.27 -18.18 -11.72
CA GLN A 167 15.65 -18.38 -10.31
C GLN A 167 17.06 -18.99 -10.18
N GLU A 168 17.39 -19.96 -11.05
CA GLU A 168 18.71 -20.56 -11.06
C GLU A 168 19.80 -19.60 -11.54
N LYS A 169 19.50 -18.78 -12.56
CA LYS A 169 20.42 -17.70 -12.98
C LYS A 169 20.65 -16.69 -11.86
N MET A 170 19.59 -16.30 -11.13
CA MET A 170 19.67 -15.36 -10.01
C MET A 170 20.47 -15.91 -8.83
N SER A 171 20.36 -17.21 -8.54
CA SER A 171 21.12 -17.84 -7.43
C SER A 171 22.64 -17.93 -7.69
N ARG A 172 23.06 -17.85 -8.97
CA ARG A 172 24.47 -17.88 -9.40
C ARG A 172 25.04 -16.49 -9.68
N ALA A 173 24.25 -15.42 -9.53
CA ALA A 173 24.63 -14.05 -9.83
C ALA A 173 25.22 -13.36 -8.62
N ASP A 174 26.24 -12.52 -8.85
CA ASP A 174 26.76 -11.59 -7.84
C ASP A 174 25.86 -10.36 -7.71
N VAL A 175 25.26 -9.91 -8.83
CA VAL A 175 24.31 -8.79 -8.87
C VAL A 175 23.12 -9.13 -9.74
N VAL A 176 21.90 -8.83 -9.26
CA VAL A 176 20.66 -9.03 -10.00
C VAL A 176 19.98 -7.69 -10.28
N PHE A 177 19.73 -7.40 -11.55
CA PHE A 177 18.87 -6.32 -11.99
C PHE A 177 17.47 -6.88 -12.25
N TRP A 178 16.51 -6.58 -11.37
CA TRP A 178 15.13 -7.05 -11.50
C TRP A 178 14.31 -6.08 -12.34
N ASN A 179 14.00 -6.47 -13.58
CA ASN A 179 13.34 -5.62 -14.57
C ASN A 179 11.83 -5.89 -14.65
N GLU A 180 11.13 -5.61 -13.56
CA GLU A 180 9.65 -5.59 -13.49
C GLU A 180 9.14 -4.18 -13.29
N GLY A 181 7.98 -3.87 -13.88
CA GLY A 181 7.32 -2.59 -13.75
C GLY A 181 7.91 -1.47 -14.62
N PRO A 182 7.80 -0.21 -14.19
CA PRO A 182 8.20 0.94 -15.00
C PRO A 182 9.72 0.96 -15.28
N PRO A 183 10.15 1.48 -16.44
CA PRO A 183 11.58 1.57 -16.81
C PRO A 183 12.47 2.29 -15.80
N ALA A 184 11.89 3.20 -15.00
CA ALA A 184 12.57 3.95 -13.95
C ALA A 184 13.15 3.03 -12.85
N VAL A 185 12.51 1.89 -12.58
CA VAL A 185 12.97 0.92 -11.57
C VAL A 185 14.30 0.30 -11.97
N LEU A 186 14.39 -0.20 -13.22
CA LEU A 186 15.64 -0.74 -13.76
C LEU A 186 16.73 0.33 -13.81
N ARG A 187 16.38 1.54 -14.25
CA ARG A 187 17.30 2.68 -14.30
C ARG A 187 17.91 2.98 -12.93
N SER A 188 17.11 2.97 -11.86
CA SER A 188 17.59 3.19 -10.49
C SER A 188 18.54 2.10 -10.01
N GLN A 189 18.28 0.83 -10.36
CA GLN A 189 19.16 -0.29 -10.00
C GLN A 189 20.53 -0.18 -10.69
N VAL A 190 20.53 0.09 -12.00
CA VAL A 190 21.78 0.23 -12.77
C VAL A 190 22.57 1.45 -12.30
N ARG A 191 21.89 2.56 -11.96
CA ARG A 191 22.55 3.75 -11.39
C ARG A 191 23.25 3.44 -10.08
N ARG A 192 22.57 2.73 -9.15
CA ARG A 192 23.20 2.33 -7.87
C ARG A 192 24.42 1.46 -8.07
N PHE A 193 24.36 0.56 -9.03
CA PHE A 193 25.50 -0.26 -9.41
C PHE A 193 26.65 0.60 -9.96
N ALA A 194 26.36 1.54 -10.85
CA ALA A 194 27.36 2.43 -11.43
C ALA A 194 28.05 3.33 -10.38
N GLN A 195 27.33 3.74 -9.34
CA GLN A 195 27.89 4.55 -8.23
C GLN A 195 28.95 3.83 -7.38
N ALA A 196 29.05 2.50 -7.48
CA ALA A 196 30.11 1.74 -6.80
C ALA A 196 31.48 1.86 -7.47
N PHE A 197 31.56 2.50 -8.66
CA PHE A 197 32.81 2.70 -9.40
C PHE A 197 33.23 4.18 -9.33
N PRO A 198 34.43 4.51 -8.82
CA PRO A 198 34.91 5.87 -8.76
C PRO A 198 35.06 6.45 -10.18
N MET A 199 34.52 7.62 -10.44
CA MET A 199 34.69 8.33 -11.70
C MET A 199 35.98 9.10 -11.68
N THR A 200 37.04 8.58 -12.29
CA THR A 200 38.21 9.37 -12.68
C THR A 200 37.91 10.07 -14.00
N LEU A 201 37.64 11.36 -13.94
CA LEU A 201 37.59 12.20 -15.14
C LEU A 201 38.99 12.33 -15.77
N PRO A 202 39.13 12.20 -17.11
CA PRO A 202 40.40 12.51 -17.76
C PRO A 202 40.75 13.99 -17.54
N ASN A 203 41.93 14.25 -16.99
CA ASN A 203 42.51 15.58 -16.92
C ASN A 203 42.95 16.00 -18.34
N ASP A 204 42.05 16.66 -19.10
CA ASP A 204 42.40 17.61 -20.17
C ASP A 204 41.11 18.14 -20.81
N SER A 205 40.61 19.20 -20.22
CA SER A 205 39.79 20.20 -20.90
C SER A 205 39.97 21.55 -20.19
N PRO A 206 40.15 22.65 -20.93
CA PRO A 206 40.39 23.95 -20.33
C PRO A 206 39.25 24.31 -19.38
N ALA A 207 39.64 24.85 -18.25
CA ALA A 207 38.71 25.33 -17.23
C ALA A 207 37.68 26.29 -17.86
N LEU A 208 36.51 25.77 -18.13
CA LEU A 208 35.31 26.61 -18.15
C LEU A 208 35.11 27.04 -16.71
N GLU A 209 35.32 28.33 -16.45
CA GLU A 209 34.95 28.95 -15.19
C GLU A 209 33.54 28.47 -14.81
N SER A 210 33.46 27.67 -13.75
CA SER A 210 32.21 27.31 -13.12
C SER A 210 31.51 28.63 -12.78
N PRO A 211 30.27 28.85 -13.22
CA PRO A 211 29.50 29.92 -12.64
C PRO A 211 29.54 29.69 -11.13
N ALA A 212 29.89 30.76 -10.40
CA ALA A 212 29.98 30.74 -8.95
C ALA A 212 28.80 29.97 -8.39
N ALA A 213 29.08 28.90 -7.60
CA ALA A 213 28.06 28.08 -7.01
C ALA A 213 27.04 28.99 -6.35
N ALA A 214 25.79 28.97 -6.81
CA ALA A 214 24.72 29.62 -6.10
C ALA A 214 24.80 29.15 -4.64
N PRO A 215 24.70 30.04 -3.66
CA PRO A 215 24.79 29.66 -2.25
C PRO A 215 23.82 28.52 -2.02
N LEU A 216 24.31 27.40 -1.45
CA LEU A 216 23.49 26.28 -1.04
C LEU A 216 22.27 26.83 -0.28
N PRO A 217 21.04 26.37 -0.57
CA PRO A 217 19.89 26.79 0.19
C PRO A 217 20.21 26.55 1.66
N ALA A 218 19.99 27.56 2.50
CA ALA A 218 20.31 27.47 3.93
C ALA A 218 19.65 26.21 4.51
N VAL A 219 20.46 25.27 5.03
CA VAL A 219 19.96 24.06 5.63
C VAL A 219 19.16 24.45 6.88
N PRO A 220 17.87 24.11 6.97
CA PRO A 220 17.08 24.42 8.15
C PRO A 220 17.68 23.77 9.39
N VAL A 221 17.71 24.47 10.52
CA VAL A 221 18.20 23.92 11.80
C VAL A 221 17.38 22.70 12.22
N SER A 222 16.06 22.73 11.95
CA SER A 222 15.14 21.63 12.24
C SER A 222 14.05 21.54 11.18
N ILE A 223 13.67 20.30 10.84
CA ILE A 223 12.58 20.01 9.90
C ILE A 223 11.55 19.12 10.62
N ASP A 224 10.31 19.62 10.69
CA ASP A 224 9.15 18.80 11.02
C ASP A 224 8.72 18.02 9.76
N ILE A 225 8.88 16.71 9.80
CA ILE A 225 8.58 15.82 8.67
C ILE A 225 7.09 15.87 8.30
N ASN A 226 6.20 16.02 9.29
CA ASN A 226 4.76 16.08 9.03
C ASN A 226 4.41 17.35 8.24
N GLN A 227 4.94 18.50 8.62
CA GLN A 227 4.79 19.77 7.88
C GLN A 227 5.46 19.69 6.50
N PHE A 228 6.61 19.02 6.42
CA PHE A 228 7.33 18.85 5.17
C PHE A 228 6.54 18.02 4.13
N ARG A 229 5.81 17.00 4.59
CA ARG A 229 4.91 16.18 3.76
C ARG A 229 3.73 16.96 3.18
N LEU A 230 3.28 18.05 3.82
CA LEU A 230 2.18 18.87 3.34
C LEU A 230 2.55 19.75 2.16
N LYS A 231 3.84 20.01 1.92
CA LYS A 231 4.30 20.80 0.77
C LYS A 231 3.74 20.25 -0.55
N SER A 232 3.43 21.16 -1.47
CA SER A 232 2.97 20.78 -2.81
C SER A 232 4.06 20.06 -3.60
N LEU A 233 3.68 19.29 -4.61
CA LEU A 233 4.65 18.62 -5.48
C LEU A 233 5.58 19.64 -6.19
N ALA A 234 5.06 20.79 -6.58
CA ALA A 234 5.83 21.85 -7.22
C ALA A 234 6.89 22.45 -6.28
N GLU A 235 6.53 22.70 -5.01
CA GLU A 235 7.49 23.18 -4.00
C GLU A 235 8.60 22.16 -3.73
N LEU A 236 8.23 20.87 -3.61
CA LEU A 236 9.22 19.81 -3.42
C LEU A 236 10.14 19.63 -4.63
N GLN A 237 9.63 19.80 -5.85
CA GLN A 237 10.43 19.77 -7.07
C GLN A 237 11.42 20.94 -7.12
N ALA A 238 10.95 22.17 -6.82
CA ALA A 238 11.81 23.34 -6.74
C ALA A 238 12.93 23.16 -5.68
N MET A 239 12.58 22.57 -4.52
CA MET A 239 13.58 22.22 -3.49
C MET A 239 14.58 21.18 -4.01
N ALA A 240 14.13 20.19 -4.78
CA ALA A 240 14.99 19.16 -5.35
C ALA A 240 15.95 19.71 -6.43
N GLU A 241 15.53 20.71 -7.19
CA GLU A 241 16.37 21.42 -8.17
C GLU A 241 17.43 22.29 -7.48
N ALA A 242 17.10 22.84 -6.31
CA ALA A 242 17.99 23.72 -5.56
C ALA A 242 19.07 22.96 -4.77
N VAL A 243 18.92 21.65 -4.52
CA VAL A 243 19.92 20.83 -3.82
C VAL A 243 20.91 20.21 -4.80
N PRO A 244 22.22 20.10 -4.44
CA PRO A 244 23.25 19.51 -5.33
C PRO A 244 23.05 18.01 -5.56
N ALA A 245 22.26 17.34 -4.75
CA ALA A 245 21.84 15.95 -4.98
C ALA A 245 20.92 15.89 -6.20
N ARG A 246 21.30 15.15 -7.25
CA ARG A 246 20.45 14.95 -8.45
C ARG A 246 19.22 14.11 -8.10
N ILE A 247 18.22 14.74 -7.51
CA ILE A 247 16.92 14.12 -7.25
C ILE A 247 16.16 14.09 -8.58
N GLN A 248 15.78 12.90 -9.04
CA GLN A 248 15.15 12.73 -10.35
C GLN A 248 13.73 13.34 -10.38
N GLY A 249 13.42 14.12 -11.40
CA GLY A 249 12.04 14.51 -11.73
C GLY A 249 11.17 13.30 -12.09
N GLY A 250 9.87 13.38 -11.79
CA GLY A 250 8.89 12.33 -12.14
C GLY A 250 8.77 11.16 -11.17
N ILE A 251 9.38 11.24 -9.97
CA ILE A 251 9.18 10.27 -8.89
C ILE A 251 7.92 10.60 -8.07
N PRO A 252 7.28 9.60 -7.43
CA PRO A 252 6.15 9.83 -6.53
C PRO A 252 6.49 10.82 -5.42
N LYS A 253 5.50 11.62 -4.98
CA LYS A 253 5.68 12.63 -3.93
C LYS A 253 6.35 12.08 -2.68
N SER A 254 5.96 10.90 -2.21
CA SER A 254 6.53 10.25 -1.02
C SER A 254 8.02 9.88 -1.20
N GLN A 255 8.42 9.49 -2.40
CA GLN A 255 9.82 9.21 -2.70
C GLN A 255 10.63 10.51 -2.75
N LEU A 256 10.06 11.59 -3.31
CA LEU A 256 10.70 12.90 -3.34
C LEU A 256 10.90 13.46 -1.93
N VAL A 257 9.91 13.33 -1.06
CA VAL A 257 10.00 13.67 0.37
C VAL A 257 11.13 12.88 1.04
N TYR A 258 11.18 11.56 0.82
CA TYR A 258 12.23 10.70 1.39
C TYR A 258 13.64 11.12 0.96
N GLU A 259 13.86 11.39 -0.34
CA GLU A 259 15.16 11.79 -0.88
C GLU A 259 15.61 13.17 -0.31
N LEU A 260 14.68 14.14 -0.26
CA LEU A 260 14.96 15.47 0.31
C LEU A 260 15.27 15.41 1.80
N LEU A 261 14.50 14.66 2.58
CA LEU A 261 14.75 14.46 4.02
C LEU A 261 16.08 13.73 4.25
N GLY A 262 16.42 12.77 3.38
CA GLY A 262 17.71 12.11 3.36
C GLY A 262 18.86 13.11 3.21
N PHE A 263 18.75 14.00 2.23
CA PHE A 263 19.74 15.06 1.98
C PHE A 263 19.84 16.04 3.16
N TYR A 264 18.75 16.67 3.58
CA TYR A 264 18.78 17.66 4.66
C TYR A 264 19.30 17.09 5.99
N GLY A 265 18.90 15.86 6.32
CA GLY A 265 19.37 15.21 7.52
C GLY A 265 20.84 14.80 7.44
N TYR A 266 21.38 14.51 6.24
CA TYR A 266 22.82 14.30 6.03
C TYR A 266 23.60 15.62 6.21
N GLU A 267 23.05 16.73 5.74
CA GLU A 267 23.61 18.08 5.90
C GLU A 267 23.43 18.66 7.32
N GLY A 268 22.91 17.88 8.27
CA GLY A 268 22.86 18.23 9.68
C GLY A 268 21.52 18.84 10.16
N ALA A 269 20.48 18.87 9.34
CA ALA A 269 19.15 19.26 9.81
C ALA A 269 18.62 18.30 10.87
N GLY A 270 18.13 18.82 11.98
CA GLY A 270 17.41 18.05 13.00
C GLY A 270 16.05 17.61 12.47
N LEU A 271 15.86 16.31 12.20
CA LEU A 271 14.58 15.79 11.72
C LEU A 271 13.71 15.35 12.90
N VAL A 272 12.45 15.77 12.90
CA VAL A 272 11.44 15.37 13.89
C VAL A 272 10.20 14.87 13.17
N CYS A 273 9.61 13.76 13.64
CA CYS A 273 8.40 13.19 13.08
C CYS A 273 7.41 12.81 14.16
N GLU A 274 6.14 13.09 13.93
CA GLU A 274 5.04 12.55 14.72
C GLU A 274 4.27 11.51 13.89
N GLY A 275 3.85 10.42 14.53
CA GLY A 275 3.08 9.38 13.87
C GLY A 275 2.49 8.37 14.84
N ILE A 276 1.74 7.42 14.29
CA ILE A 276 1.13 6.32 15.05
C ILE A 276 1.98 5.07 14.91
N LEU A 277 2.31 4.46 16.05
CA LEU A 277 3.13 3.25 16.09
C LEU A 277 2.37 2.03 15.58
N GLU A 278 2.87 1.43 14.51
CA GLU A 278 2.49 0.11 14.04
C GLU A 278 3.55 -0.91 14.41
N LEU A 279 3.14 -2.00 15.07
CA LEU A 279 3.98 -3.15 15.39
C LEU A 279 3.59 -4.32 14.48
N GLY A 280 4.54 -4.80 13.70
CA GLY A 280 4.38 -5.97 12.84
C GLY A 280 4.99 -7.23 13.43
N LYS A 281 4.97 -8.31 12.64
CA LYS A 281 5.71 -9.55 12.95
C LYS A 281 7.23 -9.28 12.87
N ASP A 282 8.02 -10.11 13.55
CA ASP A 282 9.50 -10.08 13.51
C ASP A 282 10.14 -8.76 14.01
N ASN A 283 9.54 -8.16 15.04
CA ASN A 283 10.05 -6.93 15.66
C ASN A 283 10.08 -5.71 14.71
N PHE A 284 9.28 -5.73 13.66
CA PHE A 284 9.12 -4.62 12.76
C PHE A 284 8.25 -3.52 13.40
N ALA A 285 8.82 -2.34 13.62
CA ALA A 285 8.12 -1.20 14.20
C ALA A 285 8.26 0.03 13.28
N MET A 286 7.12 0.62 12.90
CA MET A 286 7.05 1.79 12.02
C MET A 286 6.14 2.86 12.60
N LEU A 287 6.52 4.12 12.44
CA LEU A 287 5.59 5.24 12.62
C LEU A 287 4.87 5.51 11.31
N ARG A 288 3.56 5.39 11.36
CA ARG A 288 2.65 5.61 10.24
C ARG A 288 2.02 7.00 10.31
N ASP A 289 1.83 7.57 9.15
CA ASP A 289 1.17 8.86 9.00
C ASP A 289 -0.36 8.69 9.03
N PRO A 290 -1.08 9.23 10.04
CA PRO A 290 -2.52 9.14 10.11
C PRO A 290 -3.23 9.91 8.98
N GLN A 291 -2.62 10.98 8.45
CA GLN A 291 -3.19 11.77 7.34
C GLN A 291 -3.25 10.99 6.02
N ARG A 292 -2.44 9.92 5.89
CA ARG A 292 -2.46 9.01 4.74
C ARG A 292 -3.15 7.70 5.05
N SER A 293 -4.04 7.67 6.01
CA SER A 293 -4.71 6.45 6.47
C SER A 293 -3.73 5.31 6.76
N PHE A 294 -2.55 5.62 7.30
CA PHE A 294 -1.46 4.68 7.59
C PHE A 294 -0.91 3.95 6.35
N ARG A 295 -1.07 4.52 5.14
CA ARG A 295 -0.54 3.91 3.90
C ARG A 295 0.98 3.82 3.99
N PRO A 296 1.57 2.62 3.80
CA PRO A 296 3.02 2.46 3.80
C PRO A 296 3.71 3.32 2.73
N GLY A 297 4.80 3.96 3.11
CA GLY A 297 5.58 4.80 2.22
C GLY A 297 7.09 4.71 2.48
N PRO A 298 7.92 5.13 1.52
CA PRO A 298 9.37 5.16 1.68
C PRO A 298 9.82 6.14 2.78
N ASP A 299 9.01 7.15 3.06
CA ASP A 299 9.21 8.20 4.05
C ASP A 299 8.69 7.84 5.46
N ASP A 300 8.24 6.60 5.69
CA ASP A 300 7.89 6.11 7.02
C ASP A 300 9.13 5.94 7.90
N ILE A 301 8.95 6.11 9.21
CA ILE A 301 10.04 6.09 10.18
C ILE A 301 10.11 4.72 10.84
N HIS A 302 11.22 4.05 10.68
CA HIS A 302 11.50 2.79 11.36
C HIS A 302 11.97 3.05 12.80
N LEU A 303 11.42 2.32 13.77
CA LEU A 303 11.90 2.30 15.15
C LEU A 303 12.61 0.99 15.46
N SER A 304 13.74 1.07 16.18
CA SER A 304 14.43 -0.14 16.61
C SER A 304 13.65 -0.87 17.71
N THR A 305 13.78 -2.19 17.75
CA THR A 305 13.18 -3.05 18.80
C THR A 305 13.60 -2.63 20.20
N ASN A 306 14.86 -2.20 20.35
CA ASN A 306 15.35 -1.72 21.64
C ASN A 306 14.59 -0.48 22.08
N LEU A 307 14.41 0.51 21.20
CA LEU A 307 13.67 1.73 21.50
C LEU A 307 12.22 1.44 21.92
N VAL A 308 11.56 0.50 21.23
CA VAL A 308 10.20 0.04 21.56
C VAL A 308 10.16 -0.60 22.94
N ARG A 309 11.11 -1.48 23.25
CA ARG A 309 11.17 -2.19 24.53
C ARG A 309 11.54 -1.27 25.69
N ASP A 310 12.54 -0.42 25.50
CA ASP A 310 13.10 0.42 26.58
C ASP A 310 12.09 1.46 27.07
N HIS A 311 11.19 1.92 26.20
CA HIS A 311 10.08 2.81 26.55
C HIS A 311 8.73 2.09 26.74
N GLY A 312 8.66 0.76 26.63
CA GLY A 312 7.41 -0.01 26.73
C GLY A 312 6.33 0.42 25.75
N LEU A 313 6.74 0.78 24.52
CA LEU A 313 5.83 1.31 23.51
C LEU A 313 4.84 0.28 23.03
N ARG A 314 3.59 0.71 22.80
CA ARG A 314 2.48 -0.17 22.36
C ARG A 314 1.87 0.31 21.04
N MET A 315 1.38 -0.65 20.25
CA MET A 315 0.68 -0.37 19.00
C MET A 315 -0.45 0.65 19.19
N GLY A 316 -0.58 1.58 18.24
CA GLY A 316 -1.59 2.62 18.26
C GLY A 316 -1.21 3.88 19.04
N GLN A 317 -0.07 3.90 19.76
CA GLN A 317 0.42 5.10 20.44
C GLN A 317 0.87 6.17 19.45
N ARG A 318 0.55 7.43 19.74
CA ARG A 318 1.07 8.60 19.05
C ARG A 318 2.43 8.95 19.63
N LEU A 319 3.44 8.94 18.79
CA LEU A 319 4.82 9.20 19.20
C LEU A 319 5.39 10.37 18.41
N LYS A 320 6.17 11.22 19.09
CA LYS A 320 7.02 12.22 18.46
C LYS A 320 8.47 11.81 18.66
N VAL A 321 9.20 11.67 17.59
CA VAL A 321 10.56 11.10 17.62
C VAL A 321 11.54 11.98 16.86
N ARG A 322 12.81 11.93 17.31
CA ARG A 322 13.93 12.48 16.55
C ARG A 322 14.41 11.43 15.55
N VAL A 323 14.63 11.87 14.31
CA VAL A 323 14.88 10.98 13.17
C VAL A 323 16.27 11.21 12.60
N ARG A 324 16.92 10.14 12.17
CA ARG A 324 18.19 10.17 11.43
C ARG A 324 17.93 9.82 9.97
N SER A 325 18.72 10.42 9.09
CA SER A 325 18.84 10.01 7.69
C SER A 325 19.21 8.53 7.57
N PRO A 326 18.82 7.85 6.48
CA PRO A 326 19.24 6.47 6.25
C PRO A 326 20.77 6.40 6.20
N ARG A 327 21.36 5.41 6.87
CA ARG A 327 22.77 5.08 6.67
C ARG A 327 22.95 4.52 5.25
N GLU A 328 24.18 4.52 4.72
CA GLU A 328 24.51 4.09 3.35
C GLU A 328 23.86 2.77 2.85
N ARG A 329 23.40 1.90 3.78
CA ARG A 329 22.67 0.65 3.49
C ARG A 329 21.26 0.61 4.07
N GLY A 330 20.76 1.71 4.65
CA GLY A 330 19.44 1.79 5.28
C GLY A 330 18.34 2.04 4.25
N LYS A 331 17.23 1.28 4.33
CA LYS A 331 16.04 1.47 3.47
C LYS A 331 15.08 2.54 3.98
N TYR A 332 15.17 2.92 5.25
CA TYR A 332 14.20 3.75 5.95
C TYR A 332 14.88 4.86 6.74
N LEU A 333 14.17 5.97 6.91
CA LEU A 333 14.46 6.94 7.95
C LEU A 333 14.33 6.25 9.31
N SER A 334 15.21 6.54 10.27
CA SER A 334 15.24 5.82 11.55
C SER A 334 15.04 6.75 12.73
N GLY A 335 13.99 6.52 13.52
CA GLY A 335 13.80 7.15 14.82
C GLY A 335 14.81 6.59 15.83
N PHE A 336 15.49 7.48 16.55
CA PHE A 336 16.53 7.09 17.49
C PHE A 336 16.31 7.62 18.92
N GLU A 337 15.42 8.56 19.09
CA GLU A 337 15.05 9.15 20.38
C GLU A 337 13.56 9.45 20.39
N VAL A 338 12.86 9.02 21.43
CA VAL A 338 11.44 9.35 21.65
C VAL A 338 11.38 10.63 22.45
N LEU A 339 10.70 11.65 21.92
CA LEU A 339 10.55 12.94 22.56
C LEU A 339 9.26 13.01 23.38
N GLU A 340 8.15 12.56 22.78
CA GLU A 340 6.82 12.58 23.38
C GLU A 340 6.08 11.28 23.12
N ILE A 341 5.28 10.86 24.10
CA ILE A 341 4.31 9.76 23.99
C ILE A 341 2.94 10.35 24.31
N GLU A 342 1.99 10.21 23.38
CA GLU A 342 0.63 10.76 23.48
C GLU A 342 0.59 12.29 23.76
N GLY A 343 1.58 13.04 23.25
CA GLY A 343 1.70 14.48 23.45
C GLY A 343 2.31 14.90 24.79
N THR A 344 2.72 13.93 25.61
CA THR A 344 3.40 14.17 26.89
C THR A 344 4.90 13.89 26.72
N PRO A 345 5.82 14.78 27.17
CA PRO A 345 7.24 14.50 27.15
C PRO A 345 7.57 13.16 27.84
N VAL A 346 8.52 12.41 27.28
CA VAL A 346 8.86 11.06 27.79
C VAL A 346 9.23 11.08 29.28
N ALA A 347 9.88 12.14 29.76
CA ALA A 347 10.26 12.27 31.17
C ALA A 347 9.06 12.33 32.14
N ASP A 348 7.92 12.85 31.65
CA ASP A 348 6.70 13.06 32.45
C ASP A 348 5.61 12.03 32.12
N TYR A 349 5.87 11.14 31.14
CA TYR A 349 4.89 10.17 30.69
C TYR A 349 4.76 9.01 31.68
N HIS A 350 3.56 8.84 32.19
CA HIS A 350 3.18 7.70 33.02
C HIS A 350 2.22 6.81 32.23
N PRO A 351 2.56 5.53 31.96
CA PRO A 351 1.69 4.65 31.21
C PRO A 351 0.35 4.45 31.93
N PRO A 352 -0.78 4.75 31.27
CA PRO A 352 -2.10 4.50 31.85
C PRO A 352 -2.38 3.00 31.97
N LYS A 353 -3.43 2.67 32.76
CA LYS A 353 -3.94 1.30 32.84
C LYS A 353 -4.33 0.81 31.44
N GLU A 354 -3.87 -0.39 31.09
CA GLU A 354 -4.14 -0.98 29.76
C GLU A 354 -5.64 -1.18 29.53
N PHE A 355 -6.11 -0.92 28.32
CA PHE A 355 -7.52 -1.00 27.93
C PHE A 355 -8.18 -2.34 28.33
N ASP A 356 -7.48 -3.46 28.13
CA ASP A 356 -8.02 -4.80 28.44
C ASP A 356 -8.14 -5.07 29.94
N ARG A 357 -7.55 -4.20 30.81
CA ARG A 357 -7.63 -4.26 32.28
C ARG A 357 -8.63 -3.25 32.85
N LEU A 358 -9.21 -2.37 32.03
CA LEU A 358 -10.23 -1.44 32.47
C LEU A 358 -11.54 -2.16 32.81
N THR A 359 -12.28 -1.63 33.79
CA THR A 359 -13.53 -2.22 34.27
C THR A 359 -14.70 -1.85 33.34
N PRO A 360 -15.31 -2.82 32.59
CA PRO A 360 -16.37 -2.50 31.66
C PRO A 360 -17.69 -2.20 32.38
N LEU A 361 -18.37 -1.15 31.93
CA LEU A 361 -19.72 -0.75 32.39
C LEU A 361 -20.75 -0.89 31.25
N PHE A 362 -22.03 -0.95 31.64
CA PHE A 362 -23.10 -0.81 30.67
C PHE A 362 -23.16 0.64 30.16
N PRO A 363 -23.58 0.85 28.89
CA PRO A 363 -23.93 2.17 28.40
C PRO A 363 -25.07 2.80 29.22
N ASP A 364 -24.80 3.94 29.84
CA ASP A 364 -25.73 4.70 30.70
C ASP A 364 -25.74 6.21 30.40
N GLN A 365 -24.83 6.66 29.53
CA GLN A 365 -24.77 8.02 29.04
C GLN A 365 -25.12 8.06 27.56
N ARG A 366 -26.22 8.76 27.23
CA ARG A 366 -26.71 8.88 25.86
C ARG A 366 -25.81 9.80 25.03
N ILE A 367 -25.54 9.39 23.80
CA ILE A 367 -24.98 10.23 22.75
C ILE A 367 -26.14 10.84 21.97
N HIS A 368 -26.49 12.09 22.29
CA HIS A 368 -27.58 12.80 21.63
C HIS A 368 -27.24 13.13 20.19
N LEU A 369 -28.08 12.68 19.28
CA LEU A 369 -27.94 12.96 17.85
C LEU A 369 -28.79 14.15 17.40
N GLU A 370 -29.89 14.43 18.05
CA GLU A 370 -30.68 15.65 17.86
C GLU A 370 -29.97 16.84 18.49
N GLY A 371 -29.99 18.01 17.84
CA GLY A 371 -29.39 19.24 18.38
C GLY A 371 -29.60 20.45 17.49
N GLU A 372 -29.25 21.64 17.97
CA GLU A 372 -29.28 22.88 17.18
C GLU A 372 -28.36 22.77 15.95
N GLY A 373 -28.84 23.18 14.80
CA GLY A 373 -28.10 23.08 13.53
C GLY A 373 -28.11 21.69 12.88
N VAL A 374 -28.77 20.70 13.51
CA VAL A 374 -28.97 19.37 12.96
C VAL A 374 -30.38 19.25 12.39
N ASP A 375 -30.59 19.76 11.21
CA ASP A 375 -31.87 19.61 10.50
C ASP A 375 -31.93 18.27 9.74
N CYS A 376 -32.08 17.16 10.49
CA CYS A 376 -32.10 15.83 9.92
C CYS A 376 -33.07 14.90 10.64
N LEU A 377 -34.14 14.50 9.93
CA LEU A 377 -35.16 13.59 10.45
C LEU A 377 -34.60 12.20 10.78
N GLY A 378 -33.55 11.77 10.07
CA GLY A 378 -32.90 10.46 10.29
C GLY A 378 -32.32 10.32 11.68
N VAL A 379 -31.53 11.28 12.12
CA VAL A 379 -30.91 11.24 13.46
C VAL A 379 -31.92 11.43 14.58
N ARG A 380 -32.97 12.26 14.37
CA ARG A 380 -34.08 12.41 15.30
C ARG A 380 -34.87 11.11 15.49
N ALA A 381 -35.13 10.42 14.38
CA ALA A 381 -35.79 9.11 14.42
C ALA A 381 -34.94 8.07 15.17
N ILE A 382 -33.63 8.03 14.95
CA ILE A 382 -32.73 7.12 15.67
C ILE A 382 -32.73 7.40 17.16
N ASP A 383 -32.64 8.66 17.56
CA ASP A 383 -32.72 9.04 18.97
C ASP A 383 -33.97 8.56 19.69
N LEU A 384 -35.10 8.48 18.97
CA LEU A 384 -36.38 7.99 19.52
C LEU A 384 -36.54 6.46 19.46
N ILE A 385 -35.95 5.81 18.45
CA ILE A 385 -36.21 4.39 18.20
C ILE A 385 -35.06 3.51 18.68
N ALA A 386 -33.83 3.95 18.53
CA ALA A 386 -32.62 3.19 18.84
C ALA A 386 -31.55 4.14 19.37
N PRO A 387 -31.66 4.63 20.61
CA PRO A 387 -30.73 5.59 21.17
C PRO A 387 -29.31 5.00 21.24
N LEU A 388 -28.32 5.84 20.98
CA LEU A 388 -26.92 5.49 21.06
C LEU A 388 -26.34 5.92 22.42
N GLY A 389 -25.64 5.02 23.09
CA GLY A 389 -24.96 5.31 24.36
C GLY A 389 -23.45 5.22 24.26
N LYS A 390 -22.73 5.86 25.19
CA LYS A 390 -21.27 5.71 25.32
C LYS A 390 -20.93 4.26 25.62
N GLY A 391 -20.02 3.66 24.83
CA GLY A 391 -19.67 2.25 24.95
C GLY A 391 -20.59 1.29 24.19
N GLN A 392 -21.52 1.80 23.39
CA GLN A 392 -22.49 1.00 22.62
C GLN A 392 -21.80 0.24 21.48
N ARG A 393 -22.33 -0.95 21.18
CA ARG A 393 -22.05 -1.75 19.97
C ARG A 393 -23.25 -1.67 19.04
N GLY A 394 -23.28 -0.63 18.20
CA GLY A 394 -24.40 -0.37 17.29
C GLY A 394 -24.16 -0.95 15.91
N ILE A 395 -25.22 -1.50 15.30
CA ILE A 395 -25.21 -1.99 13.93
C ILE A 395 -26.31 -1.30 13.14
N ILE A 396 -25.94 -0.70 11.99
CA ILE A 396 -26.89 -0.25 10.97
C ILE A 396 -26.96 -1.35 9.91
N VAL A 397 -28.02 -2.11 9.93
CA VAL A 397 -28.30 -3.19 8.97
C VAL A 397 -28.92 -2.60 7.72
N ALA A 398 -28.28 -2.75 6.58
CA ALA A 398 -28.75 -2.11 5.36
C ALA A 398 -28.71 -3.04 4.14
N PRO A 399 -29.79 -3.13 3.35
CA PRO A 399 -29.74 -3.70 2.02
C PRO A 399 -28.92 -2.77 1.08
N PRO A 400 -28.44 -3.27 -0.06
CA PRO A 400 -27.83 -2.43 -1.08
C PRO A 400 -28.77 -1.28 -1.47
N ARG A 401 -28.21 -0.05 -1.58
CA ARG A 401 -28.94 1.19 -1.89
C ARG A 401 -29.97 1.61 -0.82
N GLY A 402 -29.92 1.08 0.38
CA GLY A 402 -30.80 1.43 1.50
C GLY A 402 -30.57 2.81 2.13
N GLY A 403 -29.61 3.60 1.65
CA GLY A 403 -29.29 4.93 2.19
C GLY A 403 -28.31 4.91 3.38
N LYS A 404 -27.58 3.80 3.62
CA LYS A 404 -26.65 3.62 4.75
C LYS A 404 -25.60 4.74 4.87
N THR A 405 -24.93 5.09 3.76
CA THR A 405 -23.84 6.08 3.73
C THR A 405 -24.35 7.49 4.07
N ILE A 406 -25.53 7.85 3.55
CA ILE A 406 -26.17 9.14 3.86
C ILE A 406 -26.51 9.22 5.35
N LEU A 407 -27.11 8.17 5.91
CA LEU A 407 -27.47 8.12 7.32
C LEU A 407 -26.22 8.20 8.22
N LEU A 408 -25.16 7.46 7.86
CA LEU A 408 -23.91 7.48 8.60
C LEU A 408 -23.25 8.88 8.61
N LYS A 409 -23.29 9.61 7.47
CA LYS A 409 -22.82 11.00 7.39
C LYS A 409 -23.64 11.94 8.26
N GLN A 410 -24.95 11.78 8.27
CA GLN A 410 -25.85 12.57 9.13
C GLN A 410 -25.54 12.35 10.60
N ILE A 411 -25.32 11.09 11.02
CA ILE A 411 -24.89 10.74 12.38
C ILE A 411 -23.53 11.35 12.69
N ALA A 412 -22.55 11.25 11.79
CA ALA A 412 -21.22 11.83 11.98
C ALA A 412 -21.25 13.35 12.19
N ARG A 413 -22.03 14.08 11.36
CA ARG A 413 -22.22 15.53 11.52
C ARG A 413 -22.87 15.88 12.85
N SER A 414 -23.90 15.12 13.22
CA SER A 414 -24.60 15.30 14.48
C SER A 414 -23.66 15.13 15.70
N ILE A 415 -22.87 14.07 15.70
CA ILE A 415 -21.87 13.81 16.75
C ILE A 415 -20.88 14.97 16.84
N ARG A 416 -20.35 15.45 15.71
CA ARG A 416 -19.41 16.58 15.69
C ARG A 416 -19.98 17.87 16.28
N LEU A 417 -21.27 18.14 16.03
CA LEU A 417 -21.95 19.33 16.53
C LEU A 417 -22.29 19.22 18.02
N ASN A 418 -22.83 18.08 18.45
CA ASN A 418 -23.35 17.90 19.78
C ASN A 418 -22.30 17.42 20.80
N HIS A 419 -21.22 16.77 20.33
CA HIS A 419 -20.17 16.19 21.15
C HIS A 419 -18.78 16.61 20.68
N PRO A 420 -18.41 17.90 20.70
CA PRO A 420 -17.16 18.42 20.19
C PRO A 420 -15.93 17.85 20.92
N ASP A 421 -16.09 17.45 22.19
CA ASP A 421 -15.04 16.88 23.02
C ASP A 421 -14.78 15.39 22.77
N ALA A 422 -15.70 14.72 22.06
CA ALA A 422 -15.52 13.31 21.70
C ALA A 422 -14.59 13.15 20.49
N GLU A 423 -13.72 12.15 20.58
CA GLU A 423 -12.85 11.76 19.46
C GLU A 423 -13.65 10.94 18.43
N LEU A 424 -14.09 11.60 17.37
CA LEU A 424 -14.80 10.94 16.28
C LEU A 424 -13.81 10.40 15.25
N ILE A 425 -13.81 9.09 15.07
CA ILE A 425 -13.01 8.35 14.09
C ILE A 425 -13.95 7.72 13.05
N ILE A 426 -13.65 7.89 11.78
CA ILE A 426 -14.38 7.27 10.68
C ILE A 426 -13.46 6.28 9.99
N LEU A 427 -13.92 5.04 9.83
CA LEU A 427 -13.20 3.97 9.15
C LEU A 427 -14.01 3.44 7.97
N LEU A 428 -13.50 3.70 6.76
CA LEU A 428 -14.10 3.28 5.50
C LEU A 428 -13.27 2.15 4.87
N LEU A 429 -13.86 0.98 4.68
CA LEU A 429 -13.17 -0.20 4.15
C LEU A 429 -13.81 -0.65 2.84
N ASP A 430 -13.00 -0.80 1.80
CA ASP A 430 -13.41 -1.28 0.47
C ASP A 430 -14.53 -0.37 -0.13
N GLU A 431 -14.50 0.93 0.20
CA GLU A 431 -15.39 1.94 -0.35
C GLU A 431 -14.72 2.67 -1.54
N ARG A 432 -15.50 3.46 -2.26
CA ARG A 432 -15.02 4.17 -3.45
C ARG A 432 -14.23 5.42 -3.06
N PRO A 433 -13.14 5.80 -3.79
CA PRO A 433 -12.37 7.00 -3.51
C PRO A 433 -13.22 8.28 -3.43
N GLU A 434 -14.21 8.42 -4.33
CA GLU A 434 -15.13 9.56 -4.32
C GLU A 434 -16.02 9.62 -3.07
N GLU A 435 -16.40 8.45 -2.49
CA GLU A 435 -17.17 8.40 -1.25
C GLU A 435 -16.29 8.76 -0.04
N VAL A 436 -15.01 8.42 -0.08
CA VAL A 436 -14.03 8.81 0.95
C VAL A 436 -13.86 10.33 0.96
N THR A 437 -13.59 10.93 -0.19
CA THR A 437 -13.45 12.39 -0.33
C THR A 437 -14.69 13.13 0.16
N ASP A 438 -15.89 12.66 -0.22
CA ASP A 438 -17.16 13.25 0.21
C ASP A 438 -17.37 13.13 1.74
N PHE A 439 -16.88 12.07 2.39
CA PHE A 439 -16.87 11.97 3.86
C PHE A 439 -15.90 13.00 4.49
N GLU A 440 -14.68 13.11 3.97
CA GLU A 440 -13.67 14.05 4.47
C GLU A 440 -14.15 15.50 4.38
N GLU A 441 -14.74 15.89 3.25
CA GLU A 441 -15.27 17.23 3.03
C GLU A 441 -16.52 17.52 3.89
N THR A 442 -17.39 16.52 4.05
CA THR A 442 -18.69 16.71 4.70
C THR A 442 -18.60 16.73 6.22
N VAL A 443 -17.71 15.92 6.81
CA VAL A 443 -17.70 15.69 8.27
C VAL A 443 -16.62 16.46 8.98
N GLY A 444 -15.49 16.75 8.32
CA GLY A 444 -14.36 17.47 8.92
C GLY A 444 -13.74 16.77 10.14
N SER A 445 -13.81 15.42 10.16
CA SER A 445 -13.24 14.57 11.21
C SER A 445 -12.13 13.68 10.63
N GLN A 446 -11.40 12.97 11.51
CA GLN A 446 -10.37 12.06 11.06
C GLN A 446 -10.99 10.85 10.35
N VAL A 447 -10.75 10.75 9.04
CA VAL A 447 -11.18 9.64 8.19
C VAL A 447 -10.00 8.74 7.89
N PHE A 448 -10.13 7.47 8.21
CA PHE A 448 -9.23 6.42 7.77
C PHE A 448 -9.91 5.60 6.70
N ALA A 449 -9.26 5.44 5.58
CA ALA A 449 -9.83 4.71 4.46
C ALA A 449 -8.87 3.70 3.85
N SER A 450 -9.45 2.62 3.36
CA SER A 450 -8.80 1.71 2.44
C SER A 450 -9.81 1.39 1.33
N THR A 451 -9.52 1.88 0.13
CA THR A 451 -10.43 1.88 -1.03
C THR A 451 -10.43 0.53 -1.75
N PHE A 452 -11.42 0.29 -2.61
CA PHE A 452 -11.65 -1.01 -3.27
C PHE A 452 -10.50 -1.47 -4.17
N ASP A 453 -9.65 -0.56 -4.63
CA ASP A 453 -8.44 -0.82 -5.43
C ASP A 453 -7.26 -1.31 -4.59
N GLU A 454 -7.34 -1.21 -3.25
CA GLU A 454 -6.32 -1.72 -2.34
C GLU A 454 -6.54 -3.20 -2.00
N SER A 455 -5.48 -3.87 -1.55
CA SER A 455 -5.57 -5.29 -1.20
C SER A 455 -6.40 -5.53 0.09
N PRO A 456 -7.09 -6.68 0.22
CA PRO A 456 -7.80 -7.03 1.46
C PRO A 456 -6.91 -7.06 2.71
N ARG A 457 -5.62 -7.34 2.56
CA ARG A 457 -4.64 -7.25 3.66
C ARG A 457 -4.51 -5.83 4.18
N ARG A 458 -4.62 -4.85 3.26
CA ARG A 458 -4.56 -3.45 3.62
C ARG A 458 -5.79 -3.03 4.42
N HIS A 459 -6.99 -3.48 4.05
CA HIS A 459 -8.21 -3.24 4.83
C HIS A 459 -8.07 -3.74 6.27
N ALA A 460 -7.56 -4.96 6.45
CA ALA A 460 -7.30 -5.52 7.77
C ALA A 460 -6.25 -4.72 8.57
N GLN A 461 -5.16 -4.30 7.92
CA GLN A 461 -4.08 -3.53 8.56
C GLN A 461 -4.57 -2.17 9.08
N VAL A 462 -5.31 -1.41 8.25
CA VAL A 462 -5.86 -0.11 8.67
C VAL A 462 -6.81 -0.29 9.83
N ALA A 463 -7.72 -1.26 9.76
CA ALA A 463 -8.67 -1.53 10.83
C ALA A 463 -7.98 -1.91 12.14
N ASP A 464 -6.98 -2.80 12.09
CA ASP A 464 -6.21 -3.21 13.27
C ASP A 464 -5.51 -2.01 13.93
N LEU A 465 -4.94 -1.10 13.14
CA LEU A 465 -4.25 0.07 13.69
C LEU A 465 -5.22 1.12 14.23
N VAL A 466 -6.37 1.32 13.57
CA VAL A 466 -7.43 2.22 14.03
C VAL A 466 -7.99 1.77 15.38
N ILE A 467 -8.29 0.48 15.55
CA ILE A 467 -8.84 -0.01 16.83
C ILE A 467 -7.81 0.09 17.96
N GLU A 468 -6.53 -0.17 17.69
CA GLU A 468 -5.48 0.01 18.69
C GLU A 468 -5.28 1.50 19.02
N ARG A 469 -5.40 2.42 18.04
CA ARG A 469 -5.41 3.87 18.31
C ARG A 469 -6.59 4.26 19.18
N ALA A 470 -7.80 3.79 18.89
CA ALA A 470 -8.99 4.04 19.70
C ALA A 470 -8.80 3.59 21.15
N LYS A 471 -8.21 2.41 21.39
CA LYS A 471 -7.89 1.94 22.74
C LYS A 471 -6.93 2.88 23.48
N ARG A 472 -5.89 3.39 22.80
CA ARG A 472 -4.92 4.34 23.41
C ARG A 472 -5.62 5.64 23.84
N LEU A 473 -6.58 6.11 23.07
CA LEU A 473 -7.36 7.30 23.42
C LEU A 473 -8.26 7.06 24.65
N VAL A 474 -8.93 5.91 24.72
CA VAL A 474 -9.75 5.55 25.90
C VAL A 474 -8.90 5.40 27.16
N GLU A 475 -7.70 4.82 27.07
CA GLU A 475 -6.75 4.75 28.19
C GLU A 475 -6.37 6.12 28.75
N GLN A 476 -6.51 7.19 27.95
CA GLN A 476 -6.31 8.58 28.37
C GLN A 476 -7.59 9.22 28.91
N GLY A 477 -8.65 8.46 29.13
CA GLY A 477 -9.93 8.96 29.63
C GLY A 477 -10.81 9.65 28.58
N LYS A 478 -10.52 9.49 27.28
CA LYS A 478 -11.29 10.10 26.20
C LYS A 478 -12.50 9.25 25.79
N ASP A 479 -13.57 9.92 25.42
CA ASP A 479 -14.71 9.29 24.75
C ASP A 479 -14.45 9.19 23.26
N VAL A 480 -14.38 7.95 22.74
CA VAL A 480 -14.09 7.67 21.35
C VAL A 480 -15.35 7.10 20.68
N ILE A 481 -15.73 7.67 19.55
CA ILE A 481 -16.82 7.18 18.72
C ILE A 481 -16.25 6.76 17.37
N LEU A 482 -16.29 5.45 17.09
CA LEU A 482 -15.83 4.87 15.84
C LEU A 482 -17.03 4.54 14.94
N LEU A 483 -17.12 5.23 13.81
CA LEU A 483 -18.07 4.91 12.75
C LEU A 483 -17.37 4.03 11.71
N LEU A 484 -17.91 2.83 11.45
CA LEU A 484 -17.31 1.86 10.53
C LEU A 484 -18.24 1.54 9.36
N ASP A 485 -17.80 1.78 8.17
CA ASP A 485 -18.42 1.31 6.93
C ASP A 485 -17.48 0.35 6.19
N SER A 486 -17.59 -0.99 6.28
CA SER A 486 -18.60 -1.79 6.98
C SER A 486 -17.97 -3.01 7.70
N LEU A 487 -18.70 -3.59 8.66
CA LEU A 487 -18.34 -4.87 9.31
C LEU A 487 -18.20 -6.01 8.29
N THR A 488 -19.07 -6.05 7.30
CA THR A 488 -19.04 -7.05 6.22
C THR A 488 -17.70 -6.98 5.46
N ARG A 489 -17.24 -5.76 5.13
CA ARG A 489 -15.98 -5.53 4.45
C ARG A 489 -14.78 -5.85 5.35
N LEU A 490 -14.87 -5.49 6.64
CA LEU A 490 -13.87 -5.86 7.64
C LEU A 490 -13.68 -7.39 7.72
N ALA A 491 -14.77 -8.12 7.82
CA ALA A 491 -14.76 -9.59 7.89
C ALA A 491 -14.16 -10.21 6.60
N ARG A 492 -14.52 -9.69 5.43
CA ARG A 492 -13.92 -10.08 4.14
C ARG A 492 -12.41 -9.80 4.10
N GLY A 493 -11.99 -8.62 4.58
CA GLY A 493 -10.58 -8.24 4.68
C GLY A 493 -9.78 -9.19 5.56
N HIS A 494 -10.28 -9.47 6.77
CA HIS A 494 -9.66 -10.43 7.68
C HIS A 494 -9.61 -11.86 7.08
N ASN A 495 -10.68 -12.29 6.42
CA ASN A 495 -10.75 -13.62 5.79
C ASN A 495 -9.72 -13.77 4.66
N SER A 496 -9.63 -12.78 3.79
CA SER A 496 -8.67 -12.79 2.67
C SER A 496 -7.22 -12.57 3.09
N ALA A 497 -7.00 -11.89 4.24
CA ALA A 497 -5.65 -11.70 4.80
C ALA A 497 -5.08 -12.99 5.42
N MET A 498 -5.91 -13.97 5.75
CA MET A 498 -5.50 -15.25 6.29
C MET A 498 -5.14 -16.23 5.17
N GLN A 499 -3.91 -16.72 5.18
CA GLN A 499 -3.44 -17.76 4.28
C GLN A 499 -3.46 -19.11 5.00
N GLY A 500 -4.32 -20.04 4.54
CA GLY A 500 -4.42 -21.38 5.08
C GLY A 500 -5.25 -21.45 6.38
N GLY A 501 -5.88 -22.58 6.61
CA GLY A 501 -6.72 -22.85 7.77
C GLY A 501 -8.08 -23.45 7.37
N PRO A 502 -8.84 -23.98 8.33
CA PRO A 502 -10.16 -24.55 8.06
C PRO A 502 -11.10 -23.46 7.55
N ILE A 503 -11.86 -23.79 6.51
CA ILE A 503 -12.92 -22.94 5.96
C ILE A 503 -14.24 -23.40 6.55
N GLY A 504 -14.96 -22.49 7.21
CA GLY A 504 -16.27 -22.75 7.79
C GLY A 504 -17.42 -22.47 6.82
N SER A 505 -18.64 -22.37 7.37
CA SER A 505 -19.84 -22.03 6.61
C SER A 505 -19.69 -20.69 5.86
N GLY A 506 -20.24 -20.61 4.66
CA GLY A 506 -20.15 -19.42 3.82
C GLY A 506 -18.75 -19.08 3.29
N GLY A 507 -17.75 -19.99 3.43
CA GLY A 507 -16.39 -19.73 2.97
C GLY A 507 -15.56 -18.84 3.92
N VAL A 508 -15.98 -18.70 5.18
CA VAL A 508 -15.32 -17.84 6.18
C VAL A 508 -14.45 -18.67 7.11
N SER A 509 -13.20 -18.24 7.31
CA SER A 509 -12.35 -18.82 8.35
C SER A 509 -12.88 -18.46 9.76
N PRO A 510 -13.06 -19.45 10.66
CA PRO A 510 -13.48 -19.16 12.04
C PRO A 510 -12.56 -18.19 12.77
N VAL A 511 -11.26 -18.23 12.48
CA VAL A 511 -10.26 -17.32 13.08
C VAL A 511 -10.45 -15.88 12.57
N ALA A 512 -10.73 -15.70 11.28
CA ALA A 512 -11.03 -14.39 10.70
C ALA A 512 -12.30 -13.78 11.31
N LEU A 513 -13.32 -14.61 11.45
CA LEU A 513 -14.59 -14.21 12.06
C LEU A 513 -14.41 -13.82 13.54
N GLN A 514 -13.66 -14.64 14.30
CA GLN A 514 -13.30 -14.33 15.68
C GLN A 514 -12.54 -12.99 15.80
N LYS A 515 -11.59 -12.71 14.88
CA LYS A 515 -10.84 -11.47 14.86
C LYS A 515 -11.77 -10.26 14.63
N SER A 516 -12.66 -10.34 13.65
CA SER A 516 -13.63 -9.29 13.36
C SER A 516 -14.62 -9.10 14.52
N ARG A 517 -15.05 -10.18 15.16
CA ARG A 517 -15.91 -10.13 16.35
C ARG A 517 -15.19 -9.51 17.54
N LYS A 518 -13.90 -9.81 17.75
CA LYS A 518 -13.08 -9.16 18.78
C LYS A 518 -12.96 -7.65 18.53
N PHE A 519 -12.76 -7.23 17.28
CA PHE A 519 -12.75 -5.83 16.90
C PHE A 519 -14.04 -5.12 17.34
N PHE A 520 -15.21 -5.59 16.91
CA PHE A 520 -16.49 -5.00 17.25
C PHE A 520 -16.83 -5.11 18.74
N GLY A 521 -16.48 -6.23 19.37
CA GLY A 521 -16.64 -6.48 20.81
C GLY A 521 -15.73 -5.65 21.70
N THR A 522 -14.79 -4.89 21.15
CA THR A 522 -13.92 -3.99 21.91
C THR A 522 -14.70 -2.81 22.49
N ALA A 523 -15.81 -2.39 21.86
CA ALA A 523 -16.63 -1.27 22.33
C ALA A 523 -17.17 -1.52 23.75
N ARG A 524 -16.91 -0.59 24.66
CA ARG A 524 -17.34 -0.59 26.06
C ARG A 524 -17.24 0.79 26.68
N ASN A 525 -18.09 1.05 27.66
CA ASN A 525 -17.92 2.11 28.63
C ASN A 525 -17.02 1.61 29.78
N VAL A 526 -16.20 2.43 30.40
CA VAL A 526 -15.28 2.01 31.47
C VAL A 526 -15.40 2.89 32.71
N GLU A 527 -15.21 2.28 33.89
CA GLU A 527 -15.35 2.94 35.19
C GLU A 527 -14.26 4.00 35.42
N GLU A 528 -13.06 3.74 34.92
CA GLU A 528 -11.89 4.59 35.09
C GLU A 528 -11.96 5.90 34.26
N GLY A 529 -13.02 6.07 33.48
CA GLY A 529 -13.24 7.20 32.57
C GLY A 529 -12.90 6.88 31.12
N GLY A 530 -13.61 7.55 30.23
CA GLY A 530 -13.56 7.31 28.80
C GLY A 530 -14.48 6.18 28.34
N SER A 531 -14.70 6.13 27.03
CA SER A 531 -15.53 5.09 26.42
C SER A 531 -15.11 4.82 24.98
N LEU A 532 -15.35 3.60 24.49
CA LEU A 532 -15.28 3.29 23.07
C LEU A 532 -16.68 2.86 22.57
N THR A 533 -17.28 3.70 21.76
CA THR A 533 -18.53 3.41 21.05
C THR A 533 -18.21 3.02 19.62
N ILE A 534 -18.76 1.91 19.13
CA ILE A 534 -18.62 1.51 17.73
C ILE A 534 -20.01 1.44 17.11
N LEU A 535 -20.26 2.27 16.10
CA LEU A 535 -21.44 2.19 15.25
C LEU A 535 -21.00 1.76 13.85
N ALA A 536 -21.41 0.58 13.45
CA ALA A 536 -20.93 -0.02 12.21
C ALA A 536 -22.09 -0.38 11.28
N THR A 537 -21.87 -0.30 9.97
CA THR A 537 -22.82 -0.79 8.98
C THR A 537 -22.59 -2.27 8.71
N ALA A 538 -23.66 -3.00 8.46
CA ALA A 538 -23.64 -4.39 7.98
C ALA A 538 -24.51 -4.52 6.75
N LEU A 539 -23.98 -5.16 5.70
CA LEU A 539 -24.73 -5.42 4.47
C LEU A 539 -25.53 -6.72 4.61
N VAL A 540 -26.77 -6.67 4.18
CA VAL A 540 -27.67 -7.82 4.10
C VAL A 540 -28.32 -7.87 2.72
N GLU A 541 -28.95 -8.99 2.36
CA GLU A 541 -29.65 -9.15 1.07
C GLU A 541 -28.73 -8.92 -0.15
N THR A 542 -27.47 -9.35 -0.04
CA THR A 542 -26.45 -9.20 -1.09
C THR A 542 -26.31 -10.45 -1.97
N GLU A 543 -27.12 -11.48 -1.75
CA GLU A 543 -27.02 -12.82 -2.38
C GLU A 543 -25.69 -13.54 -2.03
N SER A 544 -24.94 -13.04 -1.07
CA SER A 544 -23.67 -13.58 -0.60
C SER A 544 -23.83 -14.35 0.71
N ARG A 545 -23.66 -15.67 0.68
CA ARG A 545 -23.68 -16.52 1.88
C ARG A 545 -22.66 -16.08 2.95
N LEU A 546 -21.54 -15.49 2.53
CA LEU A 546 -20.55 -14.95 3.45
C LEU A 546 -21.12 -13.80 4.25
N ASP A 547 -21.84 -12.88 3.60
CA ASP A 547 -22.41 -11.70 4.25
C ASP A 547 -23.51 -12.09 5.25
N ASP A 548 -24.31 -13.11 4.93
CA ASP A 548 -25.34 -13.64 5.84
C ASP A 548 -24.69 -14.25 7.11
N VAL A 549 -23.63 -15.06 6.96
CA VAL A 549 -22.90 -15.64 8.09
C VAL A 549 -22.26 -14.55 8.94
N VAL A 550 -21.65 -13.53 8.32
CA VAL A 550 -21.06 -12.38 9.01
C VAL A 550 -22.13 -11.63 9.79
N PHE A 551 -23.27 -11.31 9.17
CA PHE A 551 -24.35 -10.60 9.83
C PHE A 551 -24.89 -11.35 11.06
N GLU A 552 -25.21 -12.65 10.93
CA GLU A 552 -25.71 -13.46 12.04
C GLU A 552 -24.72 -13.53 13.22
N GLU A 553 -23.43 -13.58 12.93
CA GLU A 553 -22.39 -13.58 13.96
C GLU A 553 -22.31 -12.25 14.73
N PHE A 554 -22.49 -11.12 14.05
CA PHE A 554 -22.43 -9.80 14.69
C PHE A 554 -23.73 -9.42 15.39
N LYS A 555 -24.90 -9.91 14.93
CA LYS A 555 -26.21 -9.71 15.56
C LYS A 555 -26.23 -10.15 17.02
N GLY A 556 -25.53 -11.26 17.32
CA GLY A 556 -25.37 -11.73 18.72
C GLY A 556 -24.46 -10.83 19.58
N THR A 557 -23.52 -10.09 18.97
CA THR A 557 -22.51 -9.26 19.66
C THR A 557 -23.00 -7.81 19.88
N GLY A 558 -23.82 -7.30 18.95
CA GLY A 558 -24.42 -5.96 19.02
C GLY A 558 -25.45 -5.82 20.15
N ASN A 559 -25.60 -4.61 20.66
CA ASN A 559 -26.62 -4.24 21.64
C ASN A 559 -27.45 -3.02 21.24
N MET A 560 -27.31 -2.56 19.99
CA MET A 560 -28.13 -1.55 19.33
C MET A 560 -28.23 -1.94 17.85
N GLU A 561 -29.43 -1.89 17.27
CA GLU A 561 -29.68 -2.21 15.86
C GLU A 561 -30.59 -1.16 15.24
N VAL A 562 -30.19 -0.60 14.11
CA VAL A 562 -31.03 0.18 13.20
C VAL A 562 -31.12 -0.58 11.89
N ARG A 563 -32.32 -1.05 11.57
CA ARG A 563 -32.53 -1.80 10.33
C ARG A 563 -33.16 -0.91 9.26
N LEU A 564 -32.52 -0.86 8.11
CA LEU A 564 -33.03 -0.19 6.92
C LEU A 564 -33.80 -1.21 6.07
N ASP A 565 -34.95 -0.79 5.56
CA ASP A 565 -35.85 -1.62 4.79
C ASP A 565 -35.68 -1.35 3.28
N ARG A 566 -35.72 -2.44 2.49
CA ARG A 566 -35.52 -2.37 1.05
C ARG A 566 -36.72 -1.77 0.34
N GLU A 567 -37.94 -2.18 0.70
CA GLU A 567 -39.17 -1.72 0.05
C GLU A 567 -39.41 -0.22 0.29
N LEU A 568 -39.08 0.28 1.50
CA LEU A 568 -39.10 1.70 1.81
C LEU A 568 -38.12 2.48 0.95
N ALA A 569 -36.90 1.96 0.79
CA ALA A 569 -35.85 2.60 -0.03
C ALA A 569 -36.24 2.62 -1.52
N GLU A 570 -36.84 1.54 -2.04
CA GLU A 570 -37.35 1.46 -3.42
C GLU A 570 -38.50 2.44 -3.65
N ARG A 571 -39.36 2.66 -2.65
CA ARG A 571 -40.42 3.70 -2.63
C ARG A 571 -39.90 5.11 -2.38
N ARG A 572 -38.56 5.29 -2.19
CA ARG A 572 -37.88 6.56 -1.87
C ARG A 572 -38.35 7.21 -0.56
N VAL A 573 -38.76 6.42 0.41
CA VAL A 573 -39.06 6.88 1.77
C VAL A 573 -37.76 6.86 2.58
N TYR A 574 -37.24 8.02 2.95
CA TYR A 574 -35.99 8.16 3.70
C TYR A 574 -36.19 9.01 4.97
N PRO A 575 -35.52 8.62 6.11
CA PRO A 575 -34.76 7.39 6.30
C PRO A 575 -35.63 6.13 6.23
N ALA A 576 -35.13 5.11 5.53
CA ALA A 576 -35.88 3.86 5.31
C ALA A 576 -35.82 2.93 6.55
N ILE A 577 -36.12 3.44 7.75
CA ILE A 577 -35.96 2.72 9.02
C ILE A 577 -37.13 1.77 9.24
N HIS A 578 -36.83 0.49 9.45
CA HIS A 578 -37.77 -0.52 9.89
C HIS A 578 -37.98 -0.43 11.41
N ILE A 579 -38.97 0.34 11.85
CA ILE A 579 -39.20 0.70 13.26
C ILE A 579 -39.31 -0.54 14.18
N PRO A 580 -40.15 -1.56 13.91
CA PRO A 580 -40.30 -2.73 14.78
C PRO A 580 -38.99 -3.54 14.97
N GLN A 581 -38.10 -3.55 13.98
CA GLN A 581 -36.86 -4.31 14.02
C GLN A 581 -35.66 -3.47 14.47
N SER A 582 -35.85 -2.19 14.79
CA SER A 582 -34.83 -1.30 15.30
C SER A 582 -35.00 -1.06 16.79
N GLY A 583 -33.86 -0.96 17.52
CA GLY A 583 -33.90 -0.69 18.96
C GLY A 583 -32.54 -0.87 19.63
N THR A 584 -32.49 -0.47 20.90
CA THR A 584 -31.32 -0.58 21.77
C THR A 584 -31.67 -1.47 22.95
N ARG A 585 -30.73 -2.35 23.35
CA ARG A 585 -30.89 -3.16 24.58
C ARG A 585 -30.65 -2.29 25.81
N ASN A 586 -31.50 -2.45 26.83
CA ASN A 586 -31.45 -1.67 28.06
C ASN A 586 -31.54 -0.15 27.78
N ASP A 587 -32.38 0.25 26.84
CA ASP A 587 -32.57 1.65 26.45
C ASP A 587 -33.20 2.49 27.58
N ASP A 588 -33.88 1.84 28.58
CA ASP A 588 -34.31 2.45 29.83
C ASP A 588 -33.19 3.18 30.59
N ARG A 589 -31.94 2.78 30.39
CA ARG A 589 -30.75 3.45 31.02
C ARG A 589 -30.32 4.72 30.29
N LEU A 590 -30.74 4.88 29.04
CA LEU A 590 -30.34 5.99 28.17
C LEU A 590 -31.37 7.12 28.12
N TYR A 591 -32.61 6.87 28.55
CA TYR A 591 -33.64 7.87 28.63
C TYR A 591 -33.87 8.30 30.07
N HIS A 592 -34.34 9.55 30.24
CA HIS A 592 -34.99 9.91 31.51
C HIS A 592 -36.25 9.05 31.70
N PRO A 593 -36.61 8.63 32.94
CA PRO A 593 -37.75 7.76 33.18
C PRO A 593 -39.06 8.23 32.53
N ASP A 594 -39.36 9.54 32.59
CA ASP A 594 -40.56 10.14 32.01
C ASP A 594 -40.52 10.13 30.46
N GLU A 595 -39.31 10.34 29.90
CA GLU A 595 -39.07 10.23 28.45
C GLU A 595 -39.30 8.80 27.98
N PHE A 596 -38.73 7.82 28.69
CA PHE A 596 -38.84 6.40 28.38
C PHE A 596 -40.29 5.94 28.25
N LEU A 597 -41.14 6.32 29.20
CA LEU A 597 -42.57 5.97 29.14
C LEU A 597 -43.26 6.48 27.87
N LYS A 598 -42.93 7.70 27.44
CA LYS A 598 -43.48 8.30 26.22
C LYS A 598 -42.92 7.63 24.96
N VAL A 599 -41.65 7.32 24.94
CA VAL A 599 -41.02 6.58 23.82
C VAL A 599 -41.66 5.21 23.66
N VAL A 600 -41.85 4.46 24.77
CA VAL A 600 -42.53 3.16 24.75
C VAL A 600 -43.95 3.26 24.18
N ASP A 601 -44.70 4.30 24.56
CA ASP A 601 -46.06 4.52 24.04
C ASP A 601 -46.06 4.80 22.52
N ILE A 602 -45.21 5.71 22.06
CA ILE A 602 -45.01 5.98 20.62
C ILE A 602 -44.63 4.71 19.87
N ARG A 603 -43.67 3.93 20.38
CA ARG A 603 -43.26 2.67 19.75
C ARG A 603 -44.40 1.66 19.65
N LYS A 604 -45.22 1.53 20.68
CA LYS A 604 -46.42 0.66 20.66
C LYS A 604 -47.40 1.08 19.58
N GLN A 605 -47.70 2.37 19.46
CA GLN A 605 -48.58 2.90 18.44
C GLN A 605 -48.04 2.62 17.02
N LEU A 606 -46.75 2.89 16.78
CA LEU A 606 -46.11 2.65 15.48
C LEU A 606 -46.03 1.15 15.14
N ALA A 607 -45.78 0.29 16.11
CA ALA A 607 -45.70 -1.16 15.90
C ALA A 607 -47.04 -1.81 15.48
N GLY A 608 -48.14 -1.14 15.75
CA GLY A 608 -49.50 -1.57 15.31
C GLY A 608 -49.82 -1.22 13.85
N LEU A 609 -48.96 -0.45 13.17
CA LEU A 609 -49.16 0.00 11.79
C LEU A 609 -48.36 -0.86 10.79
N PRO A 610 -48.77 -0.92 9.52
CA PRO A 610 -47.91 -1.42 8.44
C PRO A 610 -46.61 -0.65 8.39
N ILE A 611 -45.52 -1.30 7.95
CA ILE A 611 -44.14 -0.74 8.00
C ILE A 611 -44.06 0.64 7.31
N GLY A 612 -44.68 0.78 6.14
CA GLY A 612 -44.73 2.03 5.39
C GLY A 612 -45.44 3.14 6.15
N ASP A 613 -46.61 2.83 6.66
CA ASP A 613 -47.44 3.79 7.40
C ASP A 613 -46.79 4.20 8.72
N ALA A 614 -46.11 3.28 9.40
CA ALA A 614 -45.40 3.56 10.66
C ALA A 614 -44.30 4.60 10.47
N ILE A 615 -43.45 4.43 9.46
CA ILE A 615 -42.35 5.37 9.20
C ILE A 615 -42.87 6.70 8.65
N GLU A 616 -43.85 6.71 7.77
CA GLU A 616 -44.46 7.94 7.25
C GLU A 616 -45.16 8.74 8.37
N THR A 617 -45.89 8.07 9.29
CA THR A 617 -46.45 8.69 10.48
C THR A 617 -45.39 9.31 11.35
N LEU A 618 -44.30 8.57 11.66
CA LEU A 618 -43.20 9.11 12.44
C LEU A 618 -42.59 10.34 11.79
N LEU A 619 -42.25 10.26 10.49
CA LEU A 619 -41.63 11.36 9.75
C LEU A 619 -42.52 12.59 9.65
N SER A 620 -43.83 12.40 9.46
CA SER A 620 -44.83 13.49 9.43
C SER A 620 -44.86 14.22 10.78
N ASN A 621 -44.88 13.48 11.89
CA ASN A 621 -44.87 14.07 13.23
C ASN A 621 -43.52 14.73 13.58
N LEU A 622 -42.40 14.16 13.15
CA LEU A 622 -41.05 14.78 13.28
C LEU A 622 -40.99 16.10 12.49
N LYS A 623 -41.53 16.16 11.27
CA LYS A 623 -41.61 17.40 10.48
C LYS A 623 -42.48 18.47 11.14
N ALA A 624 -43.51 18.07 11.84
CA ALA A 624 -44.47 18.97 12.51
C ALA A 624 -43.96 19.49 13.87
N THR A 625 -42.77 19.02 14.33
CA THR A 625 -42.16 19.39 15.61
C THR A 625 -40.71 19.78 15.42
N LYS A 626 -40.19 20.73 16.24
CA LYS A 626 -38.81 21.18 16.19
C LYS A 626 -37.87 20.22 16.91
N THR A 627 -38.32 19.59 17.99
CA THR A 627 -37.54 18.71 18.85
C THR A 627 -38.24 17.42 19.16
N ASN A 628 -37.53 16.37 19.54
CA ASN A 628 -38.07 15.11 20.02
C ASN A 628 -38.86 15.30 21.33
N ALA A 629 -38.41 16.19 22.19
CA ALA A 629 -39.13 16.56 23.40
C ALA A 629 -40.52 17.12 23.11
N GLU A 630 -40.64 18.01 22.10
CA GLU A 630 -41.95 18.53 21.65
C GLU A 630 -42.83 17.40 21.13
N LEU A 631 -42.29 16.46 20.33
CA LEU A 631 -43.03 15.30 19.84
C LEU A 631 -43.53 14.41 20.99
N LEU A 632 -42.67 14.13 21.97
CA LEU A 632 -43.02 13.29 23.13
C LEU A 632 -44.08 13.92 24.02
N LEU A 633 -44.08 15.24 24.13
CA LEU A 633 -45.16 15.96 24.86
C LEU A 633 -46.48 15.98 24.12
N ARG A 634 -46.44 16.12 22.79
CA ARG A 634 -47.61 16.22 21.93
C ARG A 634 -48.25 14.87 21.63
N GLY A 635 -47.44 13.80 21.57
CA GLY A 635 -47.84 12.48 21.07
C GLY A 635 -47.93 12.41 19.53
N LEU A 636 -48.19 11.22 18.98
CA LEU A 636 -48.44 11.03 17.54
C LEU A 636 -49.85 11.55 17.18
N ARG A 637 -49.95 12.15 16.01
CA ARG A 637 -51.21 12.61 15.41
C ARG A 637 -51.40 12.03 14.02
#